data_7356eee22bcb147ed41ce3dd9c77d909
#
_entry.id   7356eee22bcb147ed41ce3dd9c77d909
#
_cell.length_a   1.000
_cell.length_b   1.000
_cell.length_c   1.000
_cell.angle_alpha   90.00
_cell.angle_beta   90.00
_cell.angle_gamma   90.00
#
_symmetry.space_group_name_H-M   'P 1'
#
loop_
_entity.id
_entity.type
_entity.pdbx_description
1 polymer ?
#
loop_
_entity_poly.entity_id
_entity_poly.type
_entity_poly.pdbx_seq_one_letter_code
_entity_poly.pdbx_strand_id
1 'polypeptide(L)'
;FFESYLNHSERKPDQQVEIKELVSDAKLYDIETLPPRLGHFYPSFTAAEDNIYFGVTNIKGVGTAETKKMLDLVPEIEEKLGKTFAEFTWLDTLFNLGLKVNKTCAEALITVGAFNGKNNTKHRNSLLYEYKSYRDLSIREREWLSENYNSDDSIIAAIDNMINNLKINSNRLIKVFDIRNII
;
A
#
# COMPACT_ATOMS: atom_id res chain seq x y z
N PHE A 1 24.86 -12.06 -0.22
CA PHE A 1 25.79 -11.23 -1.04
C PHE A 1 25.02 -10.01 -1.63
N PHE A 2 24.12 -10.19 -2.61
CA PHE A 2 23.42 -9.09 -3.27
C PHE A 2 22.60 -8.22 -2.33
N GLU A 3 21.87 -8.79 -1.37
CA GLU A 3 21.15 -8.05 -0.34
C GLU A 3 22.04 -7.09 0.41
N SER A 4 23.20 -7.58 0.86
CA SER A 4 24.18 -6.76 1.61
C SER A 4 24.70 -5.60 0.75
N TYR A 5 25.02 -5.85 -0.52
CA TYR A 5 25.49 -4.82 -1.44
C TYR A 5 24.39 -3.79 -1.76
N LEU A 6 23.17 -4.21 -1.99
CA LEU A 6 22.03 -3.32 -2.23
C LEU A 6 21.79 -2.40 -1.03
N ASN A 7 21.85 -2.92 0.18
CA ASN A 7 21.70 -2.11 1.39
C ASN A 7 22.89 -1.17 1.64
N HIS A 8 24.10 -1.49 1.14
CA HIS A 8 25.25 -0.59 1.22
C HIS A 8 25.25 0.50 0.13
N SER A 9 24.54 0.29 -0.96
CA SER A 9 24.46 1.27 -2.07
C SER A 9 23.78 2.58 -1.65
N GLU A 10 22.98 2.55 -0.58
CA GLU A 10 22.30 3.75 -0.02
C GLU A 10 23.26 4.90 0.35
N ARG A 11 24.54 4.61 0.48
CA ARG A 11 25.57 5.59 0.88
C ARG A 11 26.40 6.15 -0.27
N LYS A 12 26.12 5.73 -1.52
CA LYS A 12 26.91 6.12 -2.68
C LYS A 12 26.28 7.27 -3.46
N PRO A 13 27.11 8.11 -4.15
CA PRO A 13 26.61 9.26 -4.90
C PRO A 13 25.62 8.91 -6.01
N ASP A 14 25.81 7.77 -6.68
CA ASP A 14 24.99 7.28 -7.80
C ASP A 14 24.19 6.02 -7.43
N GLN A 15 23.54 6.06 -6.28
CA GLN A 15 22.78 4.94 -5.72
C GLN A 15 21.87 4.23 -6.73
N GLN A 16 21.15 4.97 -7.56
CA GLN A 16 20.20 4.37 -8.50
C GLN A 16 20.87 3.60 -9.64
N VAL A 17 22.03 4.03 -10.08
CA VAL A 17 22.82 3.34 -11.11
C VAL A 17 23.35 2.03 -10.54
N GLU A 18 23.91 2.08 -9.34
CA GLU A 18 24.45 0.90 -8.67
C GLU A 18 23.36 -0.14 -8.34
N ILE A 19 22.20 0.28 -7.84
CA ILE A 19 21.06 -0.61 -7.62
C ILE A 19 20.64 -1.30 -8.94
N LYS A 20 20.61 -0.57 -10.05
CA LYS A 20 20.29 -1.11 -11.37
C LYS A 20 21.29 -2.19 -11.82
N GLU A 21 22.57 -1.94 -11.64
CA GLU A 21 23.64 -2.87 -11.98
C GLU A 21 23.54 -4.13 -11.13
N LEU A 22 23.43 -3.98 -9.80
CA LEU A 22 23.30 -5.10 -8.86
C LEU A 22 22.05 -5.95 -9.11
N VAL A 23 20.91 -5.33 -9.45
CA VAL A 23 19.68 -6.03 -9.82
C VAL A 23 19.87 -6.81 -11.13
N SER A 24 20.60 -6.24 -12.09
CA SER A 24 20.92 -6.91 -13.35
C SER A 24 21.86 -8.08 -13.14
N ASP A 25 22.85 -7.93 -12.26
CA ASP A 25 23.80 -8.98 -11.91
C ASP A 25 23.12 -10.12 -11.15
N ALA A 26 22.25 -9.80 -10.16
CA ALA A 26 21.47 -10.80 -9.42
C ALA A 26 20.65 -11.69 -10.35
N LYS A 27 20.10 -11.10 -11.39
CA LYS A 27 19.30 -11.81 -12.40
C LYS A 27 20.12 -12.85 -13.21
N LEU A 28 21.43 -12.65 -13.37
CA LEU A 28 22.33 -13.63 -14.01
C LEU A 28 22.52 -14.89 -13.13
N TYR A 29 22.17 -14.82 -11.86
CA TYR A 29 22.22 -15.92 -10.89
C TYR A 29 20.82 -16.47 -10.56
N ASP A 30 19.83 -16.20 -11.42
CA ASP A 30 18.43 -16.59 -11.21
C ASP A 30 17.79 -16.01 -9.93
N ILE A 31 18.33 -14.90 -9.42
CA ILE A 31 17.79 -14.19 -8.26
C ILE A 31 16.94 -13.02 -8.78
N GLU A 32 15.63 -13.06 -8.53
CA GLU A 32 14.75 -11.96 -8.90
C GLU A 32 14.71 -10.89 -7.79
N THR A 33 14.63 -9.63 -8.22
CA THR A 33 14.33 -8.52 -7.31
C THR A 33 12.86 -8.13 -7.46
N LEU A 34 12.10 -8.42 -6.41
CA LEU A 34 10.65 -8.26 -6.38
C LEU A 34 10.25 -6.96 -5.67
N PRO A 35 9.13 -6.33 -6.08
CA PRO A 35 8.58 -5.20 -5.34
C PRO A 35 8.13 -5.63 -3.93
N PRO A 36 8.08 -4.70 -2.96
CA PRO A 36 7.49 -5.00 -1.66
C PRO A 36 6.01 -5.36 -1.83
N ARG A 37 5.53 -6.22 -0.93
CA ARG A 37 4.12 -6.65 -0.86
C ARG A 37 3.78 -7.05 0.57
N LEU A 38 2.51 -7.21 0.88
CA LEU A 38 2.07 -7.77 2.16
C LEU A 38 2.75 -9.13 2.38
N GLY A 39 3.29 -9.36 3.55
CA GLY A 39 4.12 -10.53 3.86
C GLY A 39 5.62 -10.35 3.59
N HIS A 40 6.01 -9.45 2.68
CA HIS A 40 7.39 -9.10 2.36
C HIS A 40 7.56 -7.58 2.35
N PHE A 41 7.19 -6.96 3.46
CA PHE A 41 7.18 -5.51 3.64
C PHE A 41 8.32 -5.11 4.59
N TYR A 42 9.50 -4.89 4.03
CA TYR A 42 10.72 -4.62 4.78
C TYR A 42 11.20 -3.18 4.56
N PRO A 43 11.77 -2.52 5.59
CA PRO A 43 12.37 -1.18 5.41
C PRO A 43 13.47 -1.16 4.35
N SER A 44 14.40 -2.13 4.41
CA SER A 44 15.55 -2.27 3.50
C SER A 44 15.40 -3.49 2.60
N PHE A 45 16.27 -3.64 1.60
CA PHE A 45 16.31 -4.86 0.79
C PHE A 45 16.48 -6.08 1.68
N THR A 46 15.70 -7.12 1.42
CA THR A 46 15.70 -8.34 2.23
C THR A 46 15.59 -9.58 1.35
N ALA A 47 16.49 -10.53 1.54
CA ALA A 47 16.43 -11.83 0.87
C ALA A 47 15.40 -12.72 1.57
N ALA A 48 14.46 -13.25 0.80
CA ALA A 48 13.47 -14.22 1.24
C ALA A 48 13.00 -15.07 0.05
N GLU A 49 12.71 -16.35 0.29
CA GLU A 49 12.17 -17.27 -0.73
C GLU A 49 13.02 -17.31 -2.02
N ASP A 50 14.35 -17.34 -1.88
CA ASP A 50 15.30 -17.32 -3.00
C ASP A 50 15.29 -16.06 -3.89
N ASN A 51 14.58 -15.02 -3.45
CA ASN A 51 14.48 -13.72 -4.13
C ASN A 51 14.93 -12.58 -3.20
N ILE A 52 15.10 -11.39 -3.77
CA ILE A 52 15.35 -10.16 -3.03
C ILE A 52 14.10 -9.28 -3.12
N TYR A 53 13.56 -8.88 -1.98
CA TYR A 53 12.46 -7.91 -1.90
C TYR A 53 13.01 -6.49 -1.75
N PHE A 54 12.47 -5.58 -2.54
CA PHE A 54 12.85 -4.17 -2.52
C PHE A 54 12.44 -3.53 -1.19
N GLY A 55 13.37 -2.80 -0.58
CA GLY A 55 13.11 -2.07 0.66
C GLY A 55 12.14 -0.91 0.44
N VAL A 56 11.13 -0.75 1.29
CA VAL A 56 10.12 0.30 1.12
C VAL A 56 10.69 1.71 1.27
N THR A 57 11.77 1.89 2.05
CA THR A 57 12.44 3.19 2.21
C THR A 57 13.20 3.64 0.96
N ASN A 58 13.48 2.72 0.03
CA ASN A 58 14.11 3.01 -1.26
C ASN A 58 13.10 3.47 -2.32
N ILE A 59 11.81 3.46 -2.00
CA ILE A 59 10.75 3.94 -2.90
C ILE A 59 10.66 5.46 -2.81
N LYS A 60 10.72 6.13 -3.97
CA LYS A 60 10.57 7.59 -4.01
C LYS A 60 9.24 8.03 -3.39
N GLY A 61 9.32 8.89 -2.40
CA GLY A 61 8.15 9.38 -1.66
C GLY A 61 7.82 8.61 -0.40
N VAL A 62 8.57 7.54 -0.08
CA VAL A 62 8.44 6.76 1.15
C VAL A 62 9.65 7.05 2.05
N GLY A 63 9.42 7.82 3.09
CA GLY A 63 10.46 8.16 4.06
C GLY A 63 10.57 7.14 5.20
N THR A 64 11.76 7.08 5.82
CA THR A 64 12.03 6.19 6.97
C THR A 64 11.06 6.43 8.13
N ALA A 65 10.73 7.68 8.43
CA ALA A 65 9.81 8.04 9.52
C ALA A 65 8.38 7.51 9.27
N GLU A 66 7.86 7.64 8.04
CA GLU A 66 6.53 7.14 7.68
C GLU A 66 6.50 5.59 7.66
N THR A 67 7.58 4.97 7.18
CA THR A 67 7.74 3.50 7.21
C THR A 67 7.72 3.00 8.65
N LYS A 68 8.52 3.61 9.53
CA LYS A 68 8.55 3.25 10.95
C LYS A 68 7.18 3.41 11.59
N LYS A 69 6.54 4.56 11.42
CA LYS A 69 5.19 4.83 11.93
C LYS A 69 4.17 3.76 11.50
N MET A 70 4.23 3.33 10.26
CA MET A 70 3.33 2.30 9.74
C MET A 70 3.63 0.94 10.37
N LEU A 71 4.90 0.54 10.42
CA LEU A 71 5.30 -0.73 10.99
C LEU A 71 5.04 -0.82 12.51
N ASP A 72 5.16 0.31 13.22
CA ASP A 72 4.84 0.39 14.66
C ASP A 72 3.34 0.17 14.94
N LEU A 73 2.46 0.43 13.97
CA LEU A 73 1.01 0.21 14.08
C LEU A 73 0.58 -1.23 13.73
N VAL A 74 1.38 -1.95 12.94
CA VAL A 74 1.00 -3.28 12.44
C VAL A 74 0.64 -4.25 13.57
N PRO A 75 1.43 -4.40 14.66
CA PRO A 75 1.11 -5.35 15.72
C PRO A 75 -0.26 -5.11 16.39
N GLU A 76 -0.62 -3.84 16.64
CA GLU A 76 -1.93 -3.49 17.20
C GLU A 76 -3.07 -3.85 16.25
N ILE A 77 -2.85 -3.64 14.94
CA ILE A 77 -3.86 -3.96 13.92
C ILE A 77 -3.99 -5.48 13.75
N GLU A 78 -2.90 -6.22 13.79
CA GLU A 78 -2.89 -7.69 13.76
C GLU A 78 -3.70 -8.27 14.93
N GLU A 79 -3.46 -7.77 16.15
CA GLU A 79 -4.22 -8.17 17.33
C GLU A 79 -5.71 -7.84 17.18
N LYS A 80 -6.05 -6.63 16.74
CA LYS A 80 -7.42 -6.18 16.51
C LYS A 80 -8.16 -7.04 15.49
N LEU A 81 -7.50 -7.43 14.41
CA LEU A 81 -8.11 -8.16 13.28
C LEU A 81 -8.02 -9.68 13.43
N GLY A 82 -7.15 -10.18 14.32
CA GLY A 82 -6.84 -11.61 14.43
C GLY A 82 -6.19 -12.19 13.17
N LYS A 83 -5.43 -11.37 12.44
CA LYS A 83 -4.77 -11.72 11.17
C LYS A 83 -3.33 -11.20 11.18
N THR A 84 -2.41 -11.91 10.53
CA THR A 84 -1.07 -11.38 10.25
C THR A 84 -1.10 -10.34 9.13
N PHE A 85 -0.12 -9.44 9.09
CA PHE A 85 -0.01 -8.42 8.05
C PHE A 85 -0.01 -9.01 6.62
N ALA A 86 0.58 -10.19 6.47
CA ALA A 86 0.57 -10.93 5.22
C ALA A 86 -0.83 -11.33 4.74
N GLU A 87 -1.80 -11.46 5.65
CA GLU A 87 -3.17 -11.89 5.40
C GLU A 87 -4.15 -10.73 5.23
N PHE A 88 -3.71 -9.49 5.39
CA PHE A 88 -4.58 -8.33 5.24
C PHE A 88 -5.21 -8.28 3.86
N THR A 89 -6.50 -8.00 3.83
CA THR A 89 -7.21 -7.59 2.62
C THR A 89 -6.91 -6.12 2.29
N TRP A 90 -7.35 -5.66 1.13
CA TRP A 90 -7.25 -4.25 0.81
C TRP A 90 -8.03 -3.36 1.78
N LEU A 91 -9.20 -3.79 2.22
CA LEU A 91 -9.99 -3.02 3.19
C LEU A 91 -9.36 -2.99 4.57
N ASP A 92 -8.77 -4.10 5.03
CA ASP A 92 -7.99 -4.10 6.27
C ASP A 92 -6.88 -3.04 6.23
N THR A 93 -6.15 -2.99 5.10
CA THR A 93 -5.08 -2.01 4.87
C THR A 93 -5.64 -0.58 4.78
N LEU A 94 -6.68 -0.37 3.98
CA LEU A 94 -7.26 0.95 3.73
C LEU A 94 -7.81 1.58 5.01
N PHE A 95 -8.60 0.85 5.78
CA PHE A 95 -9.26 1.36 6.98
C PHE A 95 -8.29 1.56 8.14
N ASN A 96 -7.28 0.73 8.28
CA ASN A 96 -6.38 0.78 9.43
C ASN A 96 -5.07 1.53 9.14
N LEU A 97 -4.54 1.48 7.93
CA LEU A 97 -3.25 2.09 7.56
C LEU A 97 -3.36 3.25 6.56
N GLY A 98 -4.37 3.24 5.68
CA GLY A 98 -4.42 4.14 4.51
C GLY A 98 -4.33 5.64 4.82
N LEU A 99 -4.82 6.09 5.98
CA LEU A 99 -4.76 7.48 6.40
C LEU A 99 -3.76 7.75 7.55
N LYS A 100 -3.04 6.73 8.00
CA LYS A 100 -2.07 6.85 9.09
C LYS A 100 -0.72 7.39 8.61
N VAL A 101 -0.43 7.23 7.34
CA VAL A 101 0.75 7.79 6.67
C VAL A 101 0.36 8.98 5.78
N ASN A 102 1.34 9.81 5.40
CA ASN A 102 1.03 10.93 4.52
C ASN A 102 0.62 10.46 3.12
N LYS A 103 -0.09 11.36 2.39
CA LYS A 103 -0.65 11.05 1.06
C LYS A 103 0.39 10.54 0.08
N THR A 104 1.54 11.22 -0.01
CA THR A 104 2.60 10.89 -0.96
C THR A 104 3.15 9.48 -0.70
N CYS A 105 3.37 9.14 0.57
CA CYS A 105 3.81 7.82 0.98
C CYS A 105 2.78 6.74 0.63
N ALA A 106 1.51 6.94 0.98
CA ALA A 106 0.45 5.99 0.68
C ALA A 106 0.29 5.75 -0.83
N GLU A 107 0.25 6.82 -1.64
CA GLU A 107 0.14 6.71 -3.10
C GLU A 107 1.36 6.02 -3.72
N ALA A 108 2.57 6.29 -3.23
CA ALA A 108 3.79 5.62 -3.69
C ALA A 108 3.76 4.11 -3.39
N LEU A 109 3.38 3.72 -2.17
CA LEU A 109 3.26 2.31 -1.76
C LEU A 109 2.20 1.56 -2.59
N ILE A 110 1.04 2.17 -2.81
CA ILE A 110 0.00 1.59 -3.67
C ILE A 110 0.51 1.41 -5.11
N THR A 111 1.18 2.42 -5.65
CA THR A 111 1.68 2.42 -7.04
C THR A 111 2.70 1.31 -7.29
N VAL A 112 3.58 1.02 -6.33
CA VAL A 112 4.55 -0.09 -6.47
C VAL A 112 3.95 -1.46 -6.15
N GLY A 113 2.73 -1.51 -5.60
CA GLY A 113 2.04 -2.75 -5.25
C GLY A 113 2.39 -3.28 -3.87
N ALA A 114 2.91 -2.43 -2.96
CA ALA A 114 3.32 -2.82 -1.61
C ALA A 114 2.17 -3.40 -0.77
N PHE A 115 0.93 -3.05 -1.08
CA PHE A 115 -0.27 -3.59 -0.42
C PHE A 115 -0.93 -4.75 -1.16
N ASN A 116 -0.34 -5.23 -2.27
CA ASN A 116 -0.76 -6.49 -2.87
C ASN A 116 -0.23 -7.67 -2.03
N GLY A 117 -0.97 -8.77 -2.05
CA GLY A 117 -0.66 -9.97 -1.29
C GLY A 117 -1.63 -11.09 -1.61
N LYS A 118 -1.60 -12.16 -0.82
CA LYS A 118 -2.44 -13.34 -1.02
C LYS A 118 -3.93 -13.00 -1.08
N ASN A 119 -4.37 -12.10 -0.21
CA ASN A 119 -5.78 -11.71 -0.06
C ASN A 119 -6.09 -10.36 -0.74
N ASN A 120 -5.15 -9.78 -1.46
CA ASN A 120 -5.35 -8.56 -2.21
C ASN A 120 -4.63 -8.62 -3.56
N THR A 121 -5.34 -9.04 -4.59
CA THR A 121 -4.85 -9.15 -5.97
C THR A 121 -5.39 -8.06 -6.90
N LYS A 122 -6.10 -7.06 -6.35
CA LYS A 122 -6.67 -5.96 -7.14
C LYS A 122 -5.57 -5.19 -7.88
N HIS A 123 -5.93 -4.68 -9.06
CA HIS A 123 -5.01 -3.86 -9.84
C HIS A 123 -4.67 -2.54 -9.12
N ARG A 124 -3.41 -2.11 -9.20
CA ARG A 124 -2.88 -0.91 -8.49
C ARG A 124 -3.68 0.36 -8.76
N ASN A 125 -4.14 0.56 -10.00
CA ASN A 125 -4.96 1.73 -10.37
C ASN A 125 -6.31 1.71 -9.64
N SER A 126 -6.93 0.54 -9.49
CA SER A 126 -8.17 0.40 -8.71
C SER A 126 -7.94 0.73 -7.24
N LEU A 127 -6.84 0.20 -6.65
CA LEU A 127 -6.47 0.50 -5.27
C LEU A 127 -6.22 2.00 -5.06
N LEU A 128 -5.52 2.64 -6.00
CA LEU A 128 -5.23 4.07 -5.93
C LEU A 128 -6.52 4.92 -6.04
N TYR A 129 -7.44 4.51 -6.90
CA TYR A 129 -8.74 5.14 -7.05
C TYR A 129 -9.58 5.00 -5.77
N GLU A 130 -9.67 3.79 -5.22
CA GLU A 130 -10.39 3.52 -3.97
C GLU A 130 -9.78 4.30 -2.78
N TYR A 131 -8.45 4.36 -2.70
CA TYR A 131 -7.75 5.16 -1.69
C TYR A 131 -8.09 6.65 -1.76
N LYS A 132 -8.05 7.23 -2.96
CA LYS A 132 -8.39 8.65 -3.17
C LYS A 132 -9.84 8.92 -2.80
N SER A 133 -10.76 8.06 -3.23
CA SER A 133 -12.19 8.18 -2.91
C SER A 133 -12.43 8.11 -1.39
N TYR A 134 -11.81 7.15 -0.71
CA TYR A 134 -11.90 7.01 0.75
C TYR A 134 -11.30 8.21 1.50
N ARG A 135 -10.19 8.75 1.02
CA ARG A 135 -9.54 9.92 1.61
C ARG A 135 -10.42 11.17 1.58
N ASP A 136 -11.20 11.35 0.52
CA ASP A 136 -12.06 12.52 0.33
C ASP A 136 -13.35 12.47 1.16
N LEU A 137 -13.63 11.35 1.81
CA LEU A 137 -14.75 11.20 2.73
C LEU A 137 -14.49 11.95 4.05
N SER A 138 -15.56 12.40 4.71
CA SER A 138 -15.50 12.94 6.06
C SER A 138 -15.21 11.85 7.09
N ILE A 139 -14.82 12.23 8.30
CA ILE A 139 -14.56 11.29 9.41
C ILE A 139 -15.79 10.40 9.65
N ARG A 140 -16.99 10.99 9.76
CA ARG A 140 -18.24 10.26 9.98
C ARG A 140 -18.55 9.24 8.89
N GLU A 141 -18.28 9.58 7.62
CA GLU A 141 -18.49 8.68 6.49
C GLU A 141 -17.51 7.51 6.52
N ARG A 142 -16.26 7.76 6.88
CA ARG A 142 -15.25 6.70 7.02
C ARG A 142 -15.53 5.76 8.19
N GLU A 143 -15.96 6.30 9.32
CA GLU A 143 -16.38 5.51 10.49
C GLU A 143 -17.56 4.61 10.10
N TRP A 144 -18.59 5.16 9.46
CA TRP A 144 -19.72 4.38 8.99
C TRP A 144 -19.30 3.25 8.05
N LEU A 145 -18.40 3.51 7.09
CA LEU A 145 -17.89 2.49 6.17
C LEU A 145 -17.13 1.39 6.92
N SER A 146 -16.26 1.75 7.85
CA SER A 146 -15.46 0.76 8.60
C SER A 146 -16.31 -0.12 9.51
N GLU A 147 -17.48 0.35 9.96
CA GLU A 147 -18.41 -0.39 10.80
C GLU A 147 -19.42 -1.24 10.02
N ASN A 148 -19.81 -0.79 8.83
CA ASN A 148 -20.92 -1.39 8.08
C ASN A 148 -20.49 -2.11 6.80
N TYR A 149 -19.22 -2.03 6.42
CA TYR A 149 -18.71 -2.63 5.19
C TYR A 149 -17.52 -3.54 5.45
N ASN A 150 -17.70 -4.81 5.18
CA ASN A 150 -16.73 -5.87 5.40
C ASN A 150 -16.56 -6.83 4.20
N SER A 151 -17.12 -6.45 3.04
CA SER A 151 -16.99 -7.22 1.80
C SER A 151 -15.68 -6.87 1.08
N ASP A 152 -15.08 -7.85 0.39
CA ASP A 152 -13.91 -7.64 -0.47
C ASP A 152 -14.24 -6.97 -1.82
N ASP A 153 -15.50 -6.61 -2.02
CA ASP A 153 -15.96 -5.86 -3.20
C ASP A 153 -15.40 -4.43 -3.22
N SER A 154 -15.62 -3.73 -4.32
CA SER A 154 -15.20 -2.35 -4.46
C SER A 154 -15.82 -1.45 -3.38
N ILE A 155 -14.98 -0.66 -2.70
CA ILE A 155 -15.45 0.37 -1.75
C ILE A 155 -16.41 1.38 -2.40
N ILE A 156 -16.39 1.51 -3.73
CA ILE A 156 -17.26 2.40 -4.47
C ILE A 156 -18.73 1.97 -4.33
N ALA A 157 -19.01 0.66 -4.37
CA ALA A 157 -20.37 0.15 -4.13
C ALA A 157 -20.83 0.44 -2.69
N ALA A 158 -19.93 0.35 -1.73
CA ALA A 158 -20.21 0.71 -0.34
C ALA A 158 -20.50 2.21 -0.17
N ILE A 159 -19.79 3.07 -0.87
CA ILE A 159 -20.03 4.51 -0.86
C ILE A 159 -21.42 4.83 -1.44
N ASP A 160 -21.82 4.19 -2.54
CA ASP A 160 -23.18 4.37 -3.10
C ASP A 160 -24.25 3.97 -2.07
N ASN A 161 -24.06 2.85 -1.37
CA ASN A 161 -24.97 2.41 -0.32
C ASN A 161 -24.99 3.38 0.88
N MET A 162 -23.83 3.87 1.30
CA MET A 162 -23.70 4.86 2.37
C MET A 162 -24.45 6.16 2.04
N ILE A 163 -24.36 6.65 0.81
CA ILE A 163 -25.08 7.87 0.36
C ILE A 163 -26.57 7.73 0.60
N ASN A 164 -27.13 6.57 0.22
CA ASN A 164 -28.55 6.30 0.39
C ASN A 164 -28.95 6.19 1.87
N ASN A 165 -28.12 5.57 2.71
CA ASN A 165 -28.43 5.36 4.12
C ASN A 165 -28.26 6.63 4.96
N LEU A 166 -27.20 7.42 4.74
CA LEU A 166 -26.93 8.62 5.51
C LEU A 166 -27.62 9.88 4.96
N LYS A 167 -28.36 9.77 3.86
CA LYS A 167 -29.00 10.93 3.18
C LYS A 167 -28.01 12.07 2.92
N ILE A 168 -26.81 11.72 2.49
CA ILE A 168 -25.74 12.67 2.22
C ILE A 168 -26.09 13.45 0.94
N ASN A 169 -25.81 14.75 0.94
CA ASN A 169 -25.94 15.56 -0.25
C ASN A 169 -24.95 15.05 -1.33
N SER A 170 -25.49 14.39 -2.34
CA SER A 170 -24.73 13.71 -3.41
C SER A 170 -23.83 14.66 -4.22
N ASN A 171 -24.11 15.96 -4.25
CA ASN A 171 -23.33 16.94 -5.03
C ASN A 171 -21.86 17.03 -4.61
N ARG A 172 -21.52 16.72 -3.36
CA ARG A 172 -20.13 16.66 -2.89
C ARG A 172 -19.44 15.38 -3.36
N LEU A 173 -20.15 14.27 -3.40
CA LEU A 173 -19.62 12.96 -3.76
C LEU A 173 -19.58 12.73 -5.27
N ILE A 174 -20.37 13.46 -6.06
CA ILE A 174 -20.27 13.46 -7.53
C ILE A 174 -18.86 13.84 -7.98
N LYS A 175 -18.16 14.75 -7.28
CA LYS A 175 -16.75 15.04 -7.57
C LYS A 175 -15.81 13.84 -7.36
N VAL A 176 -16.14 12.95 -6.46
CA VAL A 176 -15.40 11.69 -6.23
C VAL A 176 -15.70 10.70 -7.37
N PHE A 177 -16.90 10.75 -7.94
CA PHE A 177 -17.37 9.85 -9.01
C PHE A 177 -17.09 10.35 -10.43
N ASP A 178 -16.87 11.65 -10.66
CA ASP A 178 -16.51 12.19 -11.98
C ASP A 178 -15.18 11.64 -12.52
N ILE A 179 -14.37 11.04 -11.66
CA ILE A 179 -13.14 10.32 -12.05
C ILE A 179 -13.49 9.01 -12.82
N ARG A 180 -14.72 8.53 -12.81
CA ARG A 180 -15.16 7.36 -13.61
C ARG A 180 -14.97 7.55 -15.11
N ASN A 181 -14.82 8.78 -15.59
CA ASN A 181 -14.67 9.09 -17.01
C ASN A 181 -13.21 9.28 -17.46
N ILE A 182 -12.22 8.97 -16.62
CA ILE A 182 -10.79 9.19 -16.92
C ILE A 182 -10.02 7.85 -17.06
N ILE A 183 -10.74 6.73 -17.08
CA ILE A 183 -10.12 5.42 -17.37
C ILE A 183 -10.67 4.86 -18.67
#